data_b2d06d0a653a6ee550a446d167378445
#
_entry.id   b2d06d0a653a6ee550a446d167378445
#
_cell.length_a   1.000
_cell.length_b   1.000
_cell.length_c   1.000
_cell.angle_alpha   90.00
_cell.angle_beta   90.00
_cell.angle_gamma   90.00
#
_symmetry.space_group_name_H-M   'P 1'
#
loop_
_entity.id
_entity.type
_entity.pdbx_description
1 polymer ?
#
loop_
_entity_poly.entity_id
_entity_poly.type
_entity_poly.pdbx_seq_one_letter_code
_entity_poly.pdbx_strand_id
1 'polypeptide(L)'
;RPRIHTGIGTSNSHIQFKLNTTREDIIARAKYAVSYAKTFVEDIEFYAEDAGRTDNEFLAKVCEEVIKSGATVLNIPDTTGYCLPEEYGAKIKYLKENVKGIENVILSCHCHNDLGLATANSIEGVINGARQIECTINGIGERAGNTALEEVVMIIKQHPYLNLETNIKTEMLYGMSHLVSDSMGIY
;
A
#
# COMPACT_ATOMS: atom_id res chain seq x y z
N ARG A 1 7.74 -18.32 1.40
CA ARG A 1 8.66 -17.41 2.07
C ARG A 1 7.84 -16.53 3.02
N PRO A 2 8.13 -16.49 4.32
CA PRO A 2 7.36 -15.68 5.27
C PRO A 2 7.70 -14.19 5.11
N ARG A 3 6.70 -13.34 5.31
CA ARG A 3 6.83 -11.89 5.39
C ARG A 3 6.19 -11.42 6.70
N ILE A 4 6.83 -10.49 7.41
CA ILE A 4 6.21 -9.77 8.52
C ILE A 4 5.76 -8.42 8.01
N HIS A 5 4.49 -8.09 8.26
CA HIS A 5 3.87 -6.80 7.95
C HIS A 5 3.72 -6.01 9.25
N THR A 6 4.33 -4.82 9.33
CA THR A 6 4.29 -3.93 10.49
C THR A 6 4.21 -2.48 10.05
N GLY A 7 3.69 -1.60 10.90
CA GLY A 7 3.58 -0.19 10.54
C GLY A 7 3.12 0.70 11.68
N ILE A 8 2.99 1.98 11.38
CA ILE A 8 2.54 3.00 12.33
C ILE A 8 1.89 4.17 11.57
N GLY A 9 0.95 4.86 12.22
CA GLY A 9 0.32 6.06 11.66
C GLY A 9 1.30 7.21 11.47
N THR A 10 1.32 7.80 10.28
CA THR A 10 2.28 8.86 9.91
C THR A 10 1.63 10.22 9.70
N SER A 11 0.31 10.31 9.53
CA SER A 11 -0.37 11.59 9.39
C SER A 11 -0.37 12.41 10.67
N ASN A 12 -0.46 13.74 10.53
CA ASN A 12 -0.59 14.62 11.69
C ASN A 12 -1.78 14.26 12.57
N SER A 13 -2.92 13.85 11.97
CA SER A 13 -4.09 13.39 12.72
C SER A 13 -3.77 12.16 13.58
N HIS A 14 -3.05 11.19 13.02
CA HIS A 14 -2.67 10.00 13.78
C HIS A 14 -1.64 10.31 14.87
N ILE A 15 -0.66 11.15 14.57
CA ILE A 15 0.38 11.55 15.54
C ILE A 15 -0.24 12.27 16.73
N GLN A 16 -1.10 13.26 16.46
CA GLN A 16 -1.66 14.13 17.50
C GLN A 16 -2.81 13.46 18.29
N PHE A 17 -3.74 12.78 17.60
CA PHE A 17 -5.00 12.36 18.23
C PHE A 17 -5.10 10.86 18.48
N LYS A 18 -4.42 10.02 17.71
CA LYS A 18 -4.42 8.56 17.89
C LYS A 18 -3.26 8.10 18.78
N LEU A 19 -2.06 8.63 18.54
CA LEU A 19 -0.83 8.16 19.18
C LEU A 19 -0.32 9.10 20.28
N ASN A 20 -0.81 10.36 20.31
CA ASN A 20 -0.41 11.40 21.28
C ASN A 20 1.11 11.51 21.42
N THR A 21 1.81 11.70 20.29
CA THR A 21 3.27 11.65 20.22
C THR A 21 3.83 12.67 19.24
N THR A 22 5.13 12.56 18.91
CA THR A 22 5.84 13.43 17.98
C THR A 22 6.30 12.69 16.73
N ARG A 23 6.68 13.43 15.69
CA ARG A 23 7.23 12.88 14.45
C ARG A 23 8.54 12.10 14.69
N GLU A 24 9.37 12.55 15.61
CA GLU A 24 10.62 11.89 15.99
C GLU A 24 10.37 10.55 16.64
N ASP A 25 9.38 10.46 17.52
CA ASP A 25 8.98 9.21 18.17
C ASP A 25 8.36 8.21 17.18
N ILE A 26 7.57 8.69 16.20
CA ILE A 26 7.09 7.85 15.10
C ILE A 26 8.23 7.18 14.35
N ILE A 27 9.25 7.95 13.98
CA ILE A 27 10.44 7.42 13.30
C ILE A 27 11.16 6.40 14.19
N ALA A 28 11.34 6.70 15.47
CA ALA A 28 12.01 5.80 16.41
C ALA A 28 11.27 4.46 16.56
N ARG A 29 9.94 4.50 16.70
CA ARG A 29 9.10 3.29 16.79
C ARG A 29 9.09 2.49 15.49
N ALA A 30 8.99 3.14 14.35
CA ALA A 30 9.04 2.50 13.04
C ALA A 30 10.36 1.75 12.84
N LYS A 31 11.48 2.39 13.12
CA LYS A 31 12.83 1.78 13.06
C LYS A 31 12.94 0.56 13.98
N TYR A 32 12.50 0.71 15.23
CA TYR A 32 12.54 -0.37 16.21
C TYR A 32 11.71 -1.58 15.72
N ALA A 33 10.47 -1.36 15.28
CA ALA A 33 9.58 -2.43 14.84
C ALA A 33 10.17 -3.19 13.63
N VAL A 34 10.68 -2.46 12.62
CA VAL A 34 11.30 -3.07 11.44
C VAL A 34 12.57 -3.84 11.81
N SER A 35 13.48 -3.24 12.61
CA SER A 35 14.70 -3.90 13.05
C SER A 35 14.41 -5.17 13.86
N TYR A 36 13.40 -5.11 14.74
CA TYR A 36 12.99 -6.27 15.53
C TYR A 36 12.38 -7.36 14.64
N ALA A 37 11.47 -7.02 13.73
CA ALA A 37 10.89 -7.97 12.77
C ALA A 37 11.96 -8.64 11.90
N LYS A 38 13.01 -7.89 11.51
CA LYS A 38 14.13 -8.40 10.72
C LYS A 38 14.92 -9.51 11.41
N THR A 39 14.86 -9.62 12.72
CA THR A 39 15.50 -10.73 13.44
C THR A 39 14.82 -12.08 13.24
N PHE A 40 13.59 -12.11 12.73
CA PHE A 40 12.81 -13.34 12.53
C PHE A 40 12.72 -13.77 11.07
N VAL A 41 12.61 -12.80 10.14
CA VAL A 41 12.48 -13.10 8.70
C VAL A 41 13.23 -12.06 7.87
N GLU A 42 13.60 -12.46 6.65
CA GLU A 42 14.29 -11.57 5.71
C GLU A 42 13.37 -10.55 5.01
N ASP A 43 12.08 -10.86 4.89
CA ASP A 43 11.12 -10.08 4.12
C ASP A 43 10.22 -9.30 5.07
N ILE A 44 10.44 -7.96 5.13
CA ILE A 44 9.70 -7.05 6.01
C ILE A 44 8.96 -6.03 5.18
N GLU A 45 7.66 -6.00 5.31
CA GLU A 45 6.82 -4.97 4.74
C GLU A 45 6.43 -3.96 5.83
N PHE A 46 6.77 -2.70 5.58
CA PHE A 46 6.37 -1.58 6.44
C PHE A 46 5.28 -0.77 5.78
N TYR A 47 4.15 -0.56 6.49
CA TYR A 47 3.09 0.34 6.05
C TYR A 47 3.12 1.65 6.84
N ALA A 48 3.11 2.76 6.11
CA ALA A 48 2.95 4.10 6.68
C ALA A 48 1.45 4.43 6.77
N GLU A 49 0.76 3.97 7.85
CA GLU A 49 -0.67 4.15 7.98
C GLU A 49 -1.06 5.63 7.79
N ASP A 50 -2.11 5.86 7.00
CA ASP A 50 -2.60 7.18 6.63
C ASP A 50 -1.61 8.01 5.79
N ALA A 51 -0.82 7.32 4.97
CA ALA A 51 0.15 7.97 4.07
C ALA A 51 -0.53 8.93 3.09
N GLY A 52 -1.76 8.64 2.66
CA GLY A 52 -2.53 9.53 1.78
C GLY A 52 -2.59 10.97 2.31
N ARG A 53 -2.74 11.15 3.62
CA ARG A 53 -2.83 12.46 4.30
C ARG A 53 -1.51 12.90 4.95
N THR A 54 -0.44 12.16 4.81
CA THR A 54 0.88 12.52 5.34
C THR A 54 1.61 13.44 4.36
N ASP A 55 2.28 14.48 4.87
CA ASP A 55 3.12 15.32 4.01
C ASP A 55 4.29 14.52 3.43
N ASN A 56 4.64 14.84 2.19
CA ASN A 56 5.58 14.05 1.42
C ASN A 56 7.00 14.03 2.01
N GLU A 57 7.47 15.15 2.58
CA GLU A 57 8.81 15.24 3.15
C GLU A 57 8.96 14.35 4.38
N PHE A 58 7.96 14.39 5.27
CA PHE A 58 7.97 13.54 6.46
C PHE A 58 7.82 12.06 6.09
N LEU A 59 6.92 11.75 5.14
CA LEU A 59 6.73 10.39 4.65
C LEU A 59 8.02 9.83 4.05
N ALA A 60 8.73 10.62 3.22
CA ALA A 60 10.01 10.22 2.65
C ALA A 60 11.06 9.94 3.74
N LYS A 61 11.11 10.78 4.77
CA LYS A 61 12.02 10.58 5.91
C LYS A 61 11.72 9.28 6.66
N VAL A 62 10.45 8.97 6.92
CA VAL A 62 10.04 7.69 7.54
C VAL A 62 10.48 6.53 6.65
N CYS A 63 10.21 6.59 5.35
CA CYS A 63 10.58 5.56 4.38
C CYS A 63 12.09 5.31 4.37
N GLU A 64 12.93 6.35 4.31
CA GLU A 64 14.38 6.22 4.36
C GLU A 64 14.86 5.50 5.62
N GLU A 65 14.31 5.86 6.78
CA GLU A 65 14.73 5.29 8.06
C GLU A 65 14.30 3.83 8.22
N VAL A 66 13.13 3.43 7.72
CA VAL A 66 12.72 2.02 7.75
C VAL A 66 13.47 1.16 6.72
N ILE A 67 13.84 1.71 5.55
CA ILE A 67 14.73 1.04 4.60
C ILE A 67 16.07 0.73 5.26
N LYS A 68 16.69 1.72 5.90
CA LYS A 68 17.95 1.53 6.66
C LYS A 68 17.82 0.49 7.77
N SER A 69 16.63 0.32 8.32
CA SER A 69 16.32 -0.67 9.37
C SER A 69 16.02 -2.06 8.82
N GLY A 70 15.93 -2.23 7.50
CA GLY A 70 15.80 -3.54 6.84
C GLY A 70 14.43 -3.83 6.20
N ALA A 71 13.57 -2.83 6.02
CA ALA A 71 12.35 -3.00 5.24
C ALA A 71 12.69 -3.35 3.78
N THR A 72 11.95 -4.30 3.23
CA THR A 72 12.08 -4.77 1.83
C THR A 72 10.91 -4.32 0.96
N VAL A 73 9.78 -3.96 1.59
CA VAL A 73 8.60 -3.42 0.94
C VAL A 73 8.10 -2.23 1.74
N LEU A 74 7.75 -1.16 1.05
CA LEU A 74 7.10 0.03 1.60
C LEU A 74 5.67 0.10 1.09
N ASN A 75 4.72 -0.10 1.96
CA ASN A 75 3.30 0.05 1.65
C ASN A 75 2.85 1.48 1.98
N ILE A 76 2.25 2.12 0.99
CA ILE A 76 1.80 3.52 1.03
C ILE A 76 0.27 3.57 0.95
N PRO A 77 -0.44 3.45 2.10
CA PRO A 77 -1.89 3.35 2.06
C PRO A 77 -2.61 4.69 1.92
N ASP A 78 -3.61 4.72 1.05
CA ASP A 78 -4.72 5.66 1.11
C ASP A 78 -5.77 5.11 2.10
N THR A 79 -5.46 5.25 3.38
CA THR A 79 -6.21 4.62 4.48
C THR A 79 -7.64 5.14 4.60
N THR A 80 -7.87 6.40 4.27
CA THR A 80 -9.20 7.02 4.32
C THR A 80 -9.96 6.89 3.01
N GLY A 81 -9.31 6.45 1.93
CA GLY A 81 -9.92 6.34 0.61
C GLY A 81 -10.29 7.69 -0.02
N TYR A 82 -9.57 8.77 0.32
CA TYR A 82 -9.90 10.15 -0.07
C TYR A 82 -8.99 10.73 -1.16
N CYS A 83 -7.90 10.06 -1.49
CA CYS A 83 -7.02 10.56 -2.53
C CYS A 83 -7.70 10.50 -3.90
N LEU A 84 -7.47 11.54 -4.71
CA LEU A 84 -7.72 11.47 -6.15
C LEU A 84 -6.58 10.69 -6.83
N PRO A 85 -6.81 10.06 -8.00
CA PRO A 85 -5.78 9.27 -8.68
C PRO A 85 -4.49 10.05 -8.93
N GLU A 86 -4.58 11.28 -9.45
CA GLU A 86 -3.41 12.13 -9.69
C GLU A 86 -2.66 12.47 -8.39
N GLU A 87 -3.36 12.72 -7.29
CA GLU A 87 -2.75 13.01 -5.99
C GLU A 87 -1.99 11.80 -5.46
N TYR A 88 -2.60 10.62 -5.55
CA TYR A 88 -1.99 9.38 -5.10
C TYR A 88 -0.78 9.01 -5.97
N GLY A 89 -0.93 9.08 -7.30
CA GLY A 89 0.16 8.86 -8.24
C GLY A 89 1.33 9.81 -8.02
N ALA A 90 1.05 11.11 -7.83
CA ALA A 90 2.07 12.11 -7.54
C ALA A 90 2.84 11.82 -6.25
N LYS A 91 2.15 11.30 -5.21
CA LYS A 91 2.79 10.86 -3.95
C LYS A 91 3.74 9.68 -4.18
N ILE A 92 3.33 8.66 -4.92
CA ILE A 92 4.19 7.51 -5.26
C ILE A 92 5.40 7.98 -6.07
N LYS A 93 5.19 8.83 -7.07
CA LYS A 93 6.28 9.42 -7.85
C LYS A 93 7.25 10.20 -6.98
N TYR A 94 6.74 11.06 -6.09
CA TYR A 94 7.58 11.83 -5.16
C TYR A 94 8.48 10.91 -4.32
N LEU A 95 7.93 9.84 -3.74
CA LEU A 95 8.73 8.88 -2.97
C LEU A 95 9.77 8.19 -3.84
N LYS A 96 9.41 7.78 -5.05
CA LYS A 96 10.33 7.14 -6.00
C LYS A 96 11.53 8.03 -6.36
N GLU A 97 11.31 9.34 -6.42
CA GLU A 97 12.33 10.31 -6.82
C GLU A 97 13.17 10.85 -5.64
N ASN A 98 12.62 10.85 -4.42
CA ASN A 98 13.23 11.56 -3.29
C ASN A 98 13.66 10.68 -2.11
N VAL A 99 13.25 9.40 -2.05
CA VAL A 99 13.63 8.50 -0.94
C VAL A 99 14.94 7.80 -1.27
N LYS A 100 15.95 7.96 -0.42
CA LYS A 100 17.24 7.27 -0.57
C LYS A 100 17.10 5.78 -0.27
N GLY A 101 17.62 4.95 -1.18
CA GLY A 101 17.56 3.49 -1.05
C GLY A 101 16.28 2.88 -1.61
N ILE A 102 15.41 3.68 -2.21
CA ILE A 102 14.12 3.25 -2.79
C ILE A 102 14.30 2.20 -3.92
N GLU A 103 15.44 2.23 -4.58
CA GLU A 103 15.81 1.27 -5.64
C GLU A 103 16.00 -0.16 -5.12
N ASN A 104 16.21 -0.33 -3.80
CA ASN A 104 16.45 -1.63 -3.17
C ASN A 104 15.18 -2.26 -2.57
N VAL A 105 14.04 -1.57 -2.64
CA VAL A 105 12.78 -2.01 -2.05
C VAL A 105 11.64 -1.93 -3.05
N ILE A 106 10.55 -2.61 -2.74
CA ILE A 106 9.31 -2.56 -3.52
C ILE A 106 8.40 -1.49 -2.92
N LEU A 107 7.91 -0.56 -3.76
CA LEU A 107 6.77 0.30 -3.41
C LEU A 107 5.48 -0.47 -3.63
N SER A 108 4.60 -0.47 -2.63
CA SER A 108 3.30 -1.12 -2.63
C SER A 108 2.18 -0.08 -2.47
N CYS A 109 1.11 -0.26 -3.24
CA CYS A 109 -0.13 0.50 -3.11
C CYS A 109 -1.14 -0.27 -2.26
N HIS A 110 -1.87 0.44 -1.40
CA HIS A 110 -3.00 -0.08 -0.66
C HIS A 110 -4.06 1.02 -0.59
N CYS A 111 -5.17 0.85 -1.30
CA CYS A 111 -6.17 1.92 -1.42
C CYS A 111 -7.54 1.43 -0.96
N HIS A 112 -8.20 2.24 -0.09
CA HIS A 112 -9.58 2.04 0.32
C HIS A 112 -10.55 2.73 -0.64
N ASN A 113 -11.80 2.27 -0.65
CA ASN A 113 -12.77 2.57 -1.69
C ASN A 113 -13.87 3.57 -1.26
N ASP A 114 -13.59 4.39 -0.26
CA ASP A 114 -14.59 5.30 0.34
C ASP A 114 -15.20 6.28 -0.69
N LEU A 115 -14.41 6.74 -1.64
CA LEU A 115 -14.87 7.57 -2.76
C LEU A 115 -15.06 6.79 -4.07
N GLY A 116 -14.97 5.45 -4.06
CA GLY A 116 -15.08 4.63 -5.27
C GLY A 116 -13.85 4.70 -6.17
N LEU A 117 -12.67 5.08 -5.65
CA LEU A 117 -11.46 5.34 -6.44
C LEU A 117 -10.30 4.37 -6.14
N ALA A 118 -10.51 3.35 -5.31
CA ALA A 118 -9.42 2.47 -4.86
C ALA A 118 -8.64 1.84 -6.02
N THR A 119 -9.33 1.27 -6.99
CA THR A 119 -8.70 0.65 -8.16
C THR A 119 -8.00 1.69 -9.04
N ALA A 120 -8.63 2.83 -9.27
CA ALA A 120 -8.02 3.92 -10.05
C ALA A 120 -6.74 4.44 -9.38
N ASN A 121 -6.76 4.66 -8.06
CA ASN A 121 -5.60 5.08 -7.29
C ASN A 121 -4.48 4.04 -7.35
N SER A 122 -4.80 2.76 -7.19
CA SER A 122 -3.82 1.67 -7.26
C SER A 122 -3.13 1.57 -8.63
N ILE A 123 -3.89 1.70 -9.71
CA ILE A 123 -3.35 1.71 -11.08
C ILE A 123 -2.48 2.93 -11.30
N GLU A 124 -2.93 4.12 -10.87
CA GLU A 124 -2.14 5.34 -10.97
C GLU A 124 -0.83 5.24 -10.17
N GLY A 125 -0.88 4.62 -9.00
CA GLY A 125 0.32 4.34 -8.21
C GLY A 125 1.33 3.45 -8.96
N VAL A 126 0.86 2.41 -9.65
CA VAL A 126 1.75 1.53 -10.45
C VAL A 126 2.32 2.25 -11.66
N ILE A 127 1.53 3.08 -12.34
CA ILE A 127 2.01 3.93 -13.45
C ILE A 127 3.14 4.84 -12.96
N ASN A 128 3.08 5.32 -11.72
CA ASN A 128 4.07 6.20 -11.12
C ASN A 128 5.20 5.48 -10.36
N GLY A 129 5.29 4.16 -10.41
CA GLY A 129 6.48 3.42 -9.97
C GLY A 129 6.28 2.36 -8.90
N ALA A 130 5.09 2.18 -8.34
CA ALA A 130 4.81 1.04 -7.49
C ALA A 130 4.90 -0.28 -8.27
N ARG A 131 5.20 -1.38 -7.57
CA ARG A 131 5.34 -2.72 -8.17
C ARG A 131 4.59 -3.80 -7.41
N GLN A 132 3.88 -3.42 -6.38
CA GLN A 132 2.94 -4.27 -5.65
C GLN A 132 1.63 -3.51 -5.46
N ILE A 133 0.51 -4.22 -5.57
CA ILE A 133 -0.81 -3.73 -5.18
C ILE A 133 -1.36 -4.70 -4.15
N GLU A 134 -1.75 -4.19 -3.00
CA GLU A 134 -2.57 -4.91 -2.04
C GLU A 134 -4.04 -4.73 -2.42
N CYS A 135 -4.69 -5.82 -2.67
CA CYS A 135 -6.08 -5.86 -3.12
C CYS A 135 -6.77 -7.10 -2.56
N THR A 136 -8.07 -7.14 -2.67
CA THR A 136 -8.88 -8.26 -2.18
C THR A 136 -9.82 -8.76 -3.27
N ILE A 137 -10.16 -10.05 -3.21
CA ILE A 137 -11.19 -10.60 -4.09
C ILE A 137 -12.52 -9.89 -3.76
N ASN A 138 -13.24 -9.47 -4.78
CA ASN A 138 -14.48 -8.69 -4.68
C ASN A 138 -14.30 -7.30 -4.01
N GLY A 139 -13.09 -6.82 -3.82
CA GLY A 139 -12.85 -5.55 -3.14
C GLY A 139 -13.30 -5.53 -1.68
N ILE A 140 -13.47 -6.69 -1.04
CA ILE A 140 -13.90 -6.75 0.36
C ILE A 140 -12.90 -6.07 1.28
N GLY A 141 -13.40 -5.38 2.31
CA GLY A 141 -12.54 -4.67 3.26
C GLY A 141 -13.32 -3.77 4.19
N GLU A 142 -12.59 -2.91 4.87
CA GLU A 142 -13.18 -1.93 5.79
C GLU A 142 -14.08 -0.94 5.05
N ARG A 143 -15.18 -0.56 5.68
CA ARG A 143 -16.15 0.45 5.23
C ARG A 143 -16.70 0.18 3.82
N ALA A 144 -16.18 0.88 2.79
CA ALA A 144 -16.58 0.72 1.40
C ALA A 144 -15.73 -0.30 0.63
N GLY A 145 -14.75 -0.92 1.28
CA GLY A 145 -13.90 -1.95 0.72
C GLY A 145 -12.51 -1.47 0.29
N ASN A 146 -11.80 -2.37 -0.35
CA ASN A 146 -10.45 -2.19 -0.88
C ASN A 146 -10.46 -2.17 -2.42
N THR A 147 -9.29 -1.99 -3.00
CA THR A 147 -9.05 -2.29 -4.42
C THR A 147 -9.47 -3.74 -4.73
N ALA A 148 -10.27 -3.94 -5.78
CA ALA A 148 -10.69 -5.27 -6.21
C ALA A 148 -9.64 -5.93 -7.09
N LEU A 149 -9.25 -7.17 -6.74
CA LEU A 149 -8.26 -7.95 -7.48
C LEU A 149 -8.65 -8.12 -8.95
N GLU A 150 -9.92 -8.45 -9.20
CA GLU A 150 -10.48 -8.71 -10.52
C GLU A 150 -10.34 -7.48 -11.43
N GLU A 151 -10.63 -6.30 -10.90
CA GLU A 151 -10.53 -5.04 -11.64
C GLU A 151 -9.08 -4.75 -12.03
N VAL A 152 -8.13 -4.86 -11.08
CA VAL A 152 -6.70 -4.67 -11.34
C VAL A 152 -6.20 -5.62 -12.42
N VAL A 153 -6.52 -6.92 -12.29
CA VAL A 153 -6.09 -7.95 -13.25
C VAL A 153 -6.64 -7.67 -14.63
N MET A 154 -7.92 -7.32 -14.73
CA MET A 154 -8.56 -7.04 -16.02
C MET A 154 -8.05 -5.75 -16.65
N ILE A 155 -7.77 -4.70 -15.87
CA ILE A 155 -7.14 -3.47 -16.38
C ILE A 155 -5.77 -3.79 -16.99
N ILE A 156 -4.92 -4.54 -16.28
CA ILE A 156 -3.61 -4.95 -16.79
C ILE A 156 -3.73 -5.75 -18.09
N LYS A 157 -4.68 -6.67 -18.17
CA LYS A 157 -4.90 -7.50 -19.36
C LYS A 157 -5.44 -6.71 -20.56
N GLN A 158 -6.33 -5.73 -20.33
CA GLN A 158 -6.97 -4.97 -21.40
C GLN A 158 -6.13 -3.78 -21.91
N HIS A 159 -5.11 -3.39 -21.14
CA HIS A 159 -4.30 -2.20 -21.45
C HIS A 159 -2.80 -2.55 -21.58
N PRO A 160 -2.41 -3.31 -22.63
CA PRO A 160 -1.02 -3.77 -22.79
C PRO A 160 0.00 -2.61 -22.95
N TYR A 161 -0.47 -1.44 -23.34
CA TYR A 161 0.38 -0.24 -23.42
C TYR A 161 0.93 0.24 -22.06
N LEU A 162 0.35 -0.23 -20.94
CA LEU A 162 0.87 0.05 -19.60
C LEU A 162 2.17 -0.70 -19.30
N ASN A 163 2.53 -1.70 -20.12
CA ASN A 163 3.71 -2.57 -19.92
C ASN A 163 3.73 -3.22 -18.53
N LEU A 164 2.55 -3.66 -18.07
CA LEU A 164 2.35 -4.36 -16.82
C LEU A 164 1.93 -5.80 -17.11
N GLU A 165 2.40 -6.72 -16.27
CA GLU A 165 2.09 -8.14 -16.39
C GLU A 165 1.64 -8.70 -15.05
N THR A 166 0.80 -9.73 -15.09
CA THR A 166 0.39 -10.50 -13.91
C THR A 166 0.28 -11.98 -14.29
N ASN A 167 0.63 -12.85 -13.35
CA ASN A 167 0.49 -14.32 -13.49
C ASN A 167 -0.86 -14.83 -12.99
N ILE A 168 -1.78 -13.94 -12.61
CA ILE A 168 -3.13 -14.32 -12.17
C ILE A 168 -3.88 -14.95 -13.35
N LYS A 169 -4.45 -16.13 -13.11
CA LYS A 169 -5.25 -16.86 -14.08
C LYS A 169 -6.64 -16.28 -14.15
N THR A 170 -6.95 -15.54 -15.20
CA THR A 170 -8.23 -14.82 -15.35
C THR A 170 -9.44 -15.75 -15.42
N GLU A 171 -9.28 -16.97 -15.92
CA GLU A 171 -10.33 -17.99 -15.95
C GLU A 171 -10.79 -18.44 -14.57
N MET A 172 -10.01 -18.17 -13.53
CA MET A 172 -10.36 -18.52 -12.16
C MET A 172 -11.11 -17.38 -11.42
N LEU A 173 -11.10 -16.15 -11.92
CA LEU A 173 -11.66 -14.99 -11.22
C LEU A 173 -13.12 -15.18 -10.84
N TYR A 174 -13.96 -15.63 -11.79
CA TYR A 174 -15.38 -15.85 -11.54
C TYR A 174 -15.64 -16.86 -10.42
N GLY A 175 -15.00 -18.03 -10.50
CA GLY A 175 -15.15 -19.08 -9.49
C GLY A 175 -14.65 -18.66 -8.11
N MET A 176 -13.54 -17.90 -8.04
CA MET A 176 -13.00 -17.38 -6.79
C MET A 176 -13.88 -16.29 -6.19
N SER A 177 -14.44 -15.41 -7.03
CA SER A 177 -15.39 -14.39 -6.59
C SER A 177 -16.61 -15.01 -5.91
N HIS A 178 -17.22 -16.02 -6.53
CA HIS A 178 -18.35 -16.76 -5.95
C HIS A 178 -17.97 -17.48 -4.65
N LEU A 179 -16.83 -18.18 -4.64
CA LEU A 179 -16.37 -18.88 -3.43
C LEU A 179 -16.24 -17.93 -2.24
N VAL A 180 -15.68 -16.73 -2.46
CA VAL A 180 -15.52 -15.73 -1.40
C VAL A 180 -16.87 -15.17 -0.97
N SER A 181 -17.76 -14.81 -1.91
CA SER A 181 -19.11 -14.32 -1.59
C SER A 181 -19.90 -15.33 -0.77
N ASP A 182 -19.91 -16.59 -1.20
CA ASP A 182 -20.61 -17.68 -0.51
C ASP A 182 -20.05 -17.92 0.90
N SER A 183 -18.71 -17.91 1.02
CA SER A 183 -18.03 -18.12 2.31
C SER A 183 -18.31 -16.99 3.32
N MET A 184 -18.53 -15.77 2.83
CA MET A 184 -18.82 -14.59 3.66
C MET A 184 -20.32 -14.34 3.83
N GLY A 185 -21.19 -15.05 3.09
CA GLY A 185 -22.65 -14.82 3.12
C GLY A 185 -23.04 -13.45 2.53
N ILE A 186 -22.28 -12.94 1.56
CA ILE A 186 -22.54 -11.67 0.87
C ILE A 186 -23.01 -11.99 -0.56
N TYR A 187 -24.20 -11.48 -0.92
CA TYR A 187 -24.82 -11.72 -2.24
C TYR A 187 -25.13 -10.40 -2.96
#